data_e03a9e2b2511419645f70280cf121d3b
#
_entry.id   e03a9e2b2511419645f70280cf121d3b
#
_cell.length_a   1.000
_cell.length_b   1.000
_cell.length_c   1.000
_cell.angle_alpha   90.00
_cell.angle_beta   90.00
_cell.angle_gamma   90.00
#
_symmetry.space_group_name_H-M   'P 1'
#
loop_
_entity.id
_entity.type
_entity.pdbx_description
1 polymer ?
#
loop_
_entity_poly.entity_id
_entity_poly.type
_entity_poly.pdbx_seq_one_letter_code
_entity_poly.pdbx_strand_id
1 'polypeptide(L)'
;SITMAVYIAINLAYLWVLPADQIANFANPASAVAEVIFGQIGGKVVTVGILISVFGCVNGYLLTGPRVLYTLGQQKSILGYKAIGSLNKNDVPANATLIMGILASLYALSGQFNLLSDLSMFAVWSFYVLTFVGVIKLRKTQPNLHRPYKVPLYPIIPITAILGGSFVVLNQLLFAGMTNTLISLGGVVITLIGLPIYNLAQKQVAKENDNLDKTA
;
A
#
# COMPACT_ATOMS: atom_id res chain seq x y z
N SER A 1 -17.09 6.82 7.29
CA SER A 1 -18.56 6.98 7.19
C SER A 1 -18.99 7.75 5.95
N ILE A 2 -18.51 8.98 5.69
CA ILE A 2 -18.84 9.74 4.46
C ILE A 2 -18.35 8.99 3.21
N THR A 3 -17.11 8.55 3.20
CA THR A 3 -16.51 7.78 2.09
C THR A 3 -17.32 6.52 1.79
N MET A 4 -17.73 5.79 2.83
CA MET A 4 -18.55 4.58 2.68
C MET A 4 -19.92 4.89 2.07
N ALA A 5 -20.57 5.97 2.52
CA ALA A 5 -21.85 6.41 1.94
C ALA A 5 -21.71 6.76 0.46
N VAL A 6 -20.62 7.45 0.07
CA VAL A 6 -20.33 7.77 -1.33
C VAL A 6 -20.11 6.50 -2.16
N TYR A 7 -19.32 5.53 -1.66
CA TYR A 7 -19.13 4.27 -2.37
C TYR A 7 -20.42 3.48 -2.55
N ILE A 8 -21.24 3.39 -1.52
CA ILE A 8 -22.55 2.72 -1.61
C ILE A 8 -23.44 3.44 -2.65
N ALA A 9 -23.53 4.77 -2.59
CA ALA A 9 -24.33 5.55 -3.51
C ALA A 9 -23.89 5.38 -4.98
N ILE A 10 -22.57 5.41 -5.24
CA ILE A 10 -22.03 5.20 -6.59
C ILE A 10 -22.33 3.79 -7.09
N ASN A 11 -22.12 2.76 -6.27
CA ASN A 11 -22.43 1.38 -6.69
C ASN A 11 -23.92 1.17 -6.93
N LEU A 12 -24.79 1.74 -6.10
CA LEU A 12 -26.24 1.71 -6.35
C LEU A 12 -26.61 2.43 -7.64
N ALA A 13 -25.99 3.57 -7.93
CA ALA A 13 -26.23 4.29 -9.18
C ALA A 13 -25.79 3.46 -10.40
N TYR A 14 -24.66 2.76 -10.33
CA TYR A 14 -24.22 1.87 -11.42
C TYR A 14 -25.20 0.72 -11.66
N LEU A 15 -25.64 0.05 -10.59
CA LEU A 15 -26.59 -1.05 -10.67
C LEU A 15 -28.00 -0.61 -11.09
N TRP A 16 -28.35 0.67 -10.87
CA TRP A 16 -29.59 1.24 -11.36
C TRP A 16 -29.61 1.42 -12.88
N VAL A 17 -28.45 1.74 -13.46
CA VAL A 17 -28.31 2.05 -14.90
C VAL A 17 -28.00 0.79 -15.73
N LEU A 18 -27.16 -0.11 -15.21
CA LEU A 18 -26.73 -1.31 -15.90
C LEU A 18 -26.84 -2.54 -15.00
N PRO A 19 -27.29 -3.70 -15.53
CA PRO A 19 -27.26 -4.97 -14.80
C PRO A 19 -25.83 -5.37 -14.41
N ALA A 20 -25.69 -6.08 -13.30
CA ALA A 20 -24.41 -6.47 -12.74
C ALA A 20 -23.53 -7.32 -13.68
N ASP A 21 -24.16 -8.18 -14.49
CA ASP A 21 -23.50 -9.01 -15.51
C ASP A 21 -22.87 -8.17 -16.63
N GLN A 22 -23.52 -7.09 -17.02
CA GLN A 22 -22.96 -6.15 -18.01
C GLN A 22 -21.84 -5.32 -17.41
N ILE A 23 -22.01 -4.82 -16.19
CA ILE A 23 -20.97 -4.03 -15.49
C ILE A 23 -19.66 -4.83 -15.35
N ALA A 24 -19.75 -6.13 -15.07
CA ALA A 24 -18.59 -7.01 -14.91
C ALA A 24 -17.72 -7.15 -16.19
N ASN A 25 -18.29 -6.89 -17.36
CA ASN A 25 -17.59 -6.98 -18.63
C ASN A 25 -16.86 -5.69 -19.04
N PHE A 26 -17.12 -4.57 -18.36
CA PHE A 26 -16.46 -3.30 -18.67
C PHE A 26 -15.16 -3.13 -17.89
N ALA A 27 -14.09 -2.78 -18.59
CA ALA A 27 -12.81 -2.40 -17.95
C ALA A 27 -12.94 -1.11 -17.11
N ASN A 28 -13.88 -0.23 -17.47
CA ASN A 28 -14.17 1.02 -16.75
C ASN A 28 -15.68 1.21 -16.62
N PRO A 29 -16.30 0.66 -15.57
CA PRO A 29 -17.73 0.76 -15.33
C PRO A 29 -18.26 2.21 -15.26
N ALA A 30 -17.49 3.11 -14.65
CA ALA A 30 -17.92 4.51 -14.48
C ALA A 30 -18.12 5.21 -15.84
N SER A 31 -17.20 5.02 -16.78
CA SER A 31 -17.32 5.60 -18.11
C SER A 31 -18.44 4.96 -18.92
N ALA A 32 -18.66 3.63 -18.79
CA ALA A 32 -19.75 2.93 -19.47
C ALA A 32 -21.12 3.41 -18.98
N VAL A 33 -21.31 3.54 -17.67
CA VAL A 33 -22.55 4.09 -17.10
C VAL A 33 -22.79 5.54 -17.53
N ALA A 34 -21.73 6.37 -17.53
CA ALA A 34 -21.85 7.75 -18.00
C ALA A 34 -22.19 7.84 -19.50
N GLU A 35 -21.71 6.92 -20.31
CA GLU A 35 -22.04 6.85 -21.72
C GLU A 35 -23.51 6.47 -21.96
N VAL A 36 -24.07 5.60 -21.15
CA VAL A 36 -25.51 5.24 -21.20
C VAL A 36 -26.39 6.42 -20.83
N ILE A 37 -26.01 7.22 -19.80
CA ILE A 37 -26.82 8.33 -19.31
C ILE A 37 -26.66 9.59 -20.18
N PHE A 38 -25.43 9.95 -20.54
CA PHE A 38 -25.07 11.24 -21.15
C PHE A 38 -24.57 11.09 -22.61
N GLY A 39 -24.61 9.88 -23.16
CA GLY A 39 -24.07 9.57 -24.46
C GLY A 39 -22.54 9.54 -24.50
N GLN A 40 -21.98 9.37 -25.68
CA GLN A 40 -20.54 9.18 -25.88
C GLN A 40 -19.66 10.31 -25.30
N ILE A 41 -20.15 11.54 -25.30
CA ILE A 41 -19.44 12.69 -24.71
C ILE A 41 -19.34 12.52 -23.18
N GLY A 42 -20.40 12.06 -22.51
CA GLY A 42 -20.41 11.80 -21.07
C GLY A 42 -19.38 10.76 -20.65
N GLY A 43 -19.27 9.66 -21.39
CA GLY A 43 -18.24 8.64 -21.16
C GLY A 43 -16.82 9.22 -21.28
N LYS A 44 -16.55 10.03 -22.29
CA LYS A 44 -15.24 10.70 -22.47
C LYS A 44 -14.91 11.67 -21.35
N VAL A 45 -15.87 12.49 -20.91
CA VAL A 45 -15.68 13.46 -19.80
C VAL A 45 -15.34 12.73 -18.51
N VAL A 46 -16.06 11.66 -18.17
CA VAL A 46 -15.79 10.85 -16.98
C VAL A 46 -14.42 10.18 -17.09
N THR A 47 -14.04 9.66 -18.25
CA THR A 47 -12.71 9.08 -18.46
C THR A 47 -11.60 10.10 -18.20
N VAL A 48 -11.72 11.32 -18.73
CA VAL A 48 -10.77 12.40 -18.46
C VAL A 48 -10.72 12.75 -16.98
N GLY A 49 -11.86 12.84 -16.31
CA GLY A 49 -11.93 13.06 -14.86
C GLY A 49 -11.21 11.99 -14.06
N ILE A 50 -11.37 10.71 -14.43
CA ILE A 50 -10.65 9.57 -13.83
C ILE A 50 -9.14 9.73 -14.05
N LEU A 51 -8.69 10.04 -15.26
CA LEU A 51 -7.26 10.23 -15.56
C LEU A 51 -6.64 11.35 -14.71
N ILE A 52 -7.32 12.48 -14.56
CA ILE A 52 -6.86 13.58 -13.69
C ILE A 52 -6.78 13.12 -12.24
N SER A 53 -7.78 12.40 -11.75
CA SER A 53 -7.81 11.87 -10.39
C SER A 53 -6.68 10.87 -10.14
N VAL A 54 -6.46 9.93 -11.04
CA VAL A 54 -5.37 8.95 -10.98
C VAL A 54 -4.01 9.64 -10.97
N PHE A 55 -3.83 10.65 -11.83
CA PHE A 55 -2.60 11.46 -11.85
C PHE A 55 -2.35 12.13 -10.50
N GLY A 56 -3.38 12.71 -9.88
CA GLY A 56 -3.30 13.28 -8.54
C GLY A 56 -2.90 12.25 -7.47
N CYS A 57 -3.48 11.05 -7.52
CA CYS A 57 -3.13 9.95 -6.61
C CYS A 57 -1.67 9.51 -6.79
N VAL A 58 -1.21 9.31 -8.03
CA VAL A 58 0.18 8.95 -8.34
C VAL A 58 1.15 10.00 -7.80
N ASN A 59 0.85 11.30 -7.98
CA ASN A 59 1.66 12.38 -7.45
C ASN A 59 1.73 12.33 -5.90
N GLY A 60 0.61 12.07 -5.22
CA GLY A 60 0.58 11.88 -3.76
C GLY A 60 1.45 10.69 -3.30
N TYR A 61 1.39 9.57 -3.99
CA TYR A 61 2.23 8.41 -3.68
C TYR A 61 3.73 8.66 -3.97
N LEU A 62 4.06 9.41 -5.02
CA LEU A 62 5.44 9.79 -5.31
C LEU A 62 6.02 10.79 -4.30
N LEU A 63 5.18 11.53 -3.60
CA LEU A 63 5.61 12.39 -2.49
C LEU A 63 5.83 11.61 -1.18
N THR A 64 5.00 10.62 -0.91
CA THR A 64 5.02 9.90 0.38
C THR A 64 5.86 8.63 0.37
N GLY A 65 5.79 7.84 -0.70
CA GLY A 65 6.49 6.55 -0.81
C GLY A 65 8.01 6.66 -0.65
N PRO A 66 8.71 7.56 -1.37
CA PRO A 66 10.14 7.73 -1.23
C PRO A 66 10.61 8.13 0.16
N ARG A 67 9.75 8.80 0.95
CA ARG A 67 10.09 9.17 2.34
C ARG A 67 10.20 7.96 3.26
N VAL A 68 9.42 6.91 3.01
CA VAL A 68 9.57 5.63 3.75
C VAL A 68 10.93 5.01 3.44
N LEU A 69 11.30 4.95 2.17
CA LEU A 69 12.59 4.40 1.74
C LEU A 69 13.76 5.25 2.28
N TYR A 70 13.63 6.57 2.24
CA TYR A 70 14.57 7.51 2.85
C TYR A 70 14.75 7.25 4.35
N THR A 71 13.66 7.06 5.10
CA THR A 71 13.70 6.79 6.54
C THR A 71 14.43 5.48 6.83
N LEU A 72 14.20 4.44 6.03
CA LEU A 72 14.95 3.18 6.14
C LEU A 72 16.45 3.38 5.89
N GLY A 73 16.80 4.27 4.96
CA GLY A 73 18.19 4.69 4.72
C GLY A 73 18.78 5.41 5.92
N GLN A 74 18.07 6.36 6.51
CA GLN A 74 18.49 7.07 7.72
C GLN A 74 18.69 6.14 8.92
N GLN A 75 17.83 5.15 9.06
CA GLN A 75 17.94 4.12 10.11
C GLN A 75 19.01 3.06 9.82
N LYS A 76 19.73 3.18 8.70
CA LYS A 76 20.73 2.19 8.25
C LYS A 76 20.17 0.77 8.15
N SER A 77 18.89 0.64 7.81
CA SER A 77 18.14 -0.63 7.77
C SER A 77 18.11 -1.28 6.38
N ILE A 78 18.72 -0.66 5.39
CA ILE A 78 18.72 -1.12 3.99
C ILE A 78 20.12 -1.01 3.39
N LEU A 79 20.44 -1.87 2.41
CA LEU A 79 21.68 -1.79 1.66
C LEU A 79 21.74 -0.48 0.85
N GLY A 80 22.92 0.13 0.76
CA GLY A 80 23.07 1.43 0.12
C GLY A 80 22.47 2.60 0.90
N TYR A 81 22.30 2.45 2.19
CA TYR A 81 21.67 3.42 3.09
C TYR A 81 22.23 4.84 2.98
N LYS A 82 23.54 5.01 2.69
CA LYS A 82 24.15 6.33 2.51
C LYS A 82 23.55 7.11 1.32
N ALA A 83 23.35 6.42 0.21
CA ALA A 83 22.79 7.03 -1.00
C ALA A 83 21.28 7.23 -0.86
N ILE A 84 20.56 6.25 -0.30
CA ILE A 84 19.11 6.28 -0.14
C ILE A 84 18.68 7.26 0.96
N GLY A 85 19.45 7.33 2.05
CA GLY A 85 19.24 8.23 3.17
C GLY A 85 19.80 9.64 2.97
N SER A 86 20.19 10.02 1.74
CA SER A 86 20.69 11.36 1.43
C SER A 86 19.56 12.26 0.87
N LEU A 87 19.64 13.54 1.19
CA LEU A 87 18.82 14.58 0.59
C LEU A 87 19.62 15.33 -0.47
N ASN A 88 18.97 15.83 -1.48
CA ASN A 88 19.56 16.74 -2.44
C ASN A 88 19.58 18.18 -1.88
N LYS A 89 20.09 19.13 -2.68
CA LYS A 89 20.19 20.57 -2.31
C LYS A 89 18.85 21.22 -1.96
N ASN A 90 17.73 20.60 -2.34
CA ASN A 90 16.38 21.10 -2.12
C ASN A 90 15.62 20.28 -1.06
N ASP A 91 16.33 19.58 -0.18
CA ASP A 91 15.79 18.72 0.88
C ASP A 91 14.82 17.62 0.38
N VAL A 92 15.04 17.16 -0.86
CA VAL A 92 14.26 16.08 -1.46
C VAL A 92 15.09 14.80 -1.48
N PRO A 93 14.52 13.63 -1.11
CA PRO A 93 15.18 12.33 -1.19
C PRO A 93 15.24 11.81 -2.63
N ALA A 94 16.02 12.49 -3.48
CA ALA A 94 16.04 12.28 -4.93
C ALA A 94 16.36 10.83 -5.32
N ASN A 95 17.33 10.19 -4.66
CA ASN A 95 17.71 8.82 -4.93
C ASN A 95 16.59 7.83 -4.59
N ALA A 96 15.91 8.02 -3.46
CA ALA A 96 14.76 7.21 -3.08
C ALA A 96 13.58 7.41 -4.07
N THR A 97 13.34 8.65 -4.50
CA THR A 97 12.32 8.98 -5.50
C THR A 97 12.63 8.32 -6.84
N LEU A 98 13.88 8.37 -7.29
CA LEU A 98 14.31 7.75 -8.54
C LEU A 98 14.11 6.23 -8.52
N ILE A 99 14.53 5.56 -7.44
CA ILE A 99 14.35 4.11 -7.28
C ILE A 99 12.87 3.75 -7.32
N MET A 100 12.03 4.45 -6.56
CA MET A 100 10.58 4.20 -6.55
C MET A 100 9.95 4.47 -7.92
N GLY A 101 10.35 5.55 -8.61
CA GLY A 101 9.86 5.86 -9.94
C GLY A 101 10.24 4.79 -10.98
N ILE A 102 11.47 4.31 -10.96
CA ILE A 102 11.91 3.23 -11.85
C ILE A 102 11.12 1.95 -11.58
N LEU A 103 10.99 1.54 -10.32
CA LEU A 103 10.22 0.35 -9.95
C LEU A 103 8.74 0.47 -10.36
N ALA A 104 8.12 1.62 -10.10
CA ALA A 104 6.74 1.87 -10.52
C ALA A 104 6.58 1.82 -12.05
N SER A 105 7.54 2.37 -12.80
CA SER A 105 7.53 2.31 -14.26
C SER A 105 7.68 0.88 -14.79
N LEU A 106 8.57 0.09 -14.21
CA LEU A 106 8.75 -1.33 -14.56
C LEU A 106 7.46 -2.13 -14.29
N TYR A 107 6.81 -1.88 -13.16
CA TYR A 107 5.53 -2.51 -12.85
C TYR A 107 4.43 -2.07 -13.82
N ALA A 108 4.34 -0.80 -14.16
CA ALA A 108 3.37 -0.30 -15.14
C ALA A 108 3.58 -0.93 -16.52
N LEU A 109 4.82 -1.09 -16.97
CA LEU A 109 5.17 -1.73 -18.24
C LEU A 109 4.84 -3.23 -18.28
N SER A 110 4.75 -3.90 -17.12
CA SER A 110 4.38 -5.32 -17.06
C SER A 110 2.94 -5.59 -17.53
N GLY A 111 2.08 -4.58 -17.50
CA GLY A 111 0.65 -4.71 -17.85
C GLY A 111 -0.17 -5.60 -16.90
N GLN A 112 0.42 -6.07 -15.81
CA GLN A 112 -0.19 -7.01 -14.86
C GLN A 112 -0.93 -6.28 -13.73
N PHE A 113 -1.89 -5.42 -14.08
CA PHE A 113 -2.59 -4.58 -13.10
C PHE A 113 -3.27 -5.41 -11.99
N ASN A 114 -4.00 -6.46 -12.34
CA ASN A 114 -4.72 -7.28 -11.37
C ASN A 114 -3.76 -7.96 -10.38
N LEU A 115 -2.70 -8.58 -10.90
CA LEU A 115 -1.67 -9.22 -10.08
C LEU A 115 -1.02 -8.25 -9.10
N LEU A 116 -0.65 -7.06 -9.55
CA LEU A 116 -0.03 -6.03 -8.72
C LEU A 116 -1.00 -5.48 -7.67
N SER A 117 -2.27 -5.33 -8.05
CA SER A 117 -3.34 -4.92 -7.14
C SER A 117 -3.54 -5.94 -6.03
N ASP A 118 -3.65 -7.23 -6.37
CA ASP A 118 -3.85 -8.31 -5.41
C ASP A 118 -2.66 -8.44 -4.44
N LEU A 119 -1.42 -8.38 -4.96
CA LEU A 119 -0.21 -8.36 -4.11
C LEU A 119 -0.20 -7.17 -3.15
N SER A 120 -0.54 -5.98 -3.64
CA SER A 120 -0.58 -4.76 -2.83
C SER A 120 -1.63 -4.85 -1.73
N MET A 121 -2.84 -5.31 -2.07
CA MET A 121 -3.94 -5.47 -1.12
C MET A 121 -3.60 -6.51 -0.04
N PHE A 122 -3.02 -7.65 -0.43
CA PHE A 122 -2.58 -8.66 0.51
C PHE A 122 -1.54 -8.11 1.50
N ALA A 123 -0.52 -7.41 1.00
CA ALA A 123 0.52 -6.81 1.83
C ALA A 123 -0.07 -5.76 2.80
N VAL A 124 -0.87 -4.82 2.28
CA VAL A 124 -1.49 -3.75 3.08
C VAL A 124 -2.35 -4.31 4.20
N TRP A 125 -3.24 -5.27 3.91
CA TRP A 125 -4.10 -5.86 4.93
C TRP A 125 -3.30 -6.67 5.96
N SER A 126 -2.25 -7.37 5.54
CA SER A 126 -1.36 -8.10 6.46
C SER A 126 -0.70 -7.16 7.48
N PHE A 127 -0.15 -6.03 7.01
CA PHE A 127 0.45 -5.03 7.89
C PHE A 127 -0.58 -4.28 8.75
N TYR A 128 -1.80 -4.06 8.26
CA TYR A 128 -2.87 -3.49 9.08
C TYR A 128 -3.26 -4.41 10.23
N VAL A 129 -3.41 -5.71 10.00
CA VAL A 129 -3.67 -6.69 11.07
C VAL A 129 -2.56 -6.64 12.12
N LEU A 130 -1.29 -6.66 11.71
CA LEU A 130 -0.16 -6.54 12.63
C LEU A 130 -0.19 -5.23 13.42
N THR A 131 -0.57 -4.12 12.78
CA THR A 131 -0.70 -2.82 13.44
C THR A 131 -1.81 -2.84 14.50
N PHE A 132 -2.97 -3.45 14.20
CA PHE A 132 -4.05 -3.57 15.17
C PHE A 132 -3.67 -4.46 16.37
N VAL A 133 -2.93 -5.56 16.14
CA VAL A 133 -2.34 -6.38 17.19
C VAL A 133 -1.35 -5.55 18.02
N GLY A 134 -0.54 -4.72 17.35
CA GLY A 134 0.39 -3.80 17.97
C GLY A 134 -0.29 -2.82 18.94
N VAL A 135 -1.47 -2.29 18.59
CA VAL A 135 -2.27 -1.43 19.48
C VAL A 135 -2.63 -2.14 20.78
N ILE A 136 -3.08 -3.39 20.69
CA ILE A 136 -3.43 -4.18 21.88
C ILE A 136 -2.20 -4.47 22.74
N LYS A 137 -1.09 -4.88 22.09
CA LYS A 137 0.19 -5.15 22.76
C LYS A 137 0.70 -3.91 23.48
N LEU A 138 0.73 -2.76 22.81
CA LEU A 138 1.25 -1.51 23.35
C LEU A 138 0.42 -1.01 24.55
N ARG A 139 -0.89 -1.25 24.54
CA ARG A 139 -1.74 -0.92 25.69
C ARG A 139 -1.47 -1.79 26.91
N LYS A 140 -1.08 -3.05 26.70
CA LYS A 140 -0.72 -3.97 27.78
C LYS A 140 0.67 -3.68 28.34
N THR A 141 1.65 -3.40 27.46
CA THR A 141 3.05 -3.20 27.87
C THR A 141 3.33 -1.79 28.39
N GLN A 142 2.60 -0.79 27.92
CA GLN A 142 2.77 0.61 28.31
C GLN A 142 1.42 1.27 28.69
N PRO A 143 0.81 0.86 29.82
CA PRO A 143 -0.53 1.33 30.21
C PRO A 143 -0.56 2.84 30.49
N ASN A 144 0.52 3.40 31.02
CA ASN A 144 0.63 4.80 31.45
C ASN A 144 1.09 5.77 30.35
N LEU A 145 1.33 5.28 29.12
CA LEU A 145 1.72 6.14 28.01
C LEU A 145 0.61 7.16 27.72
N HIS A 146 0.97 8.45 27.70
CA HIS A 146 0.02 9.51 27.33
C HIS A 146 -0.47 9.30 25.88
N ARG A 147 -1.80 9.24 25.70
CA ARG A 147 -2.46 9.04 24.40
C ARG A 147 -3.43 10.18 24.15
N PRO A 148 -3.15 11.06 23.17
CA PRO A 148 -4.05 12.17 22.83
C PRO A 148 -5.43 11.65 22.40
N TYR A 149 -5.47 10.48 21.73
CA TYR A 149 -6.70 9.84 21.31
C TYR A 149 -6.87 8.46 21.96
N LYS A 150 -8.01 8.27 22.60
CA LYS A 150 -8.41 6.97 23.17
C LYS A 150 -9.39 6.30 22.22
N VAL A 151 -9.03 5.11 21.73
CA VAL A 151 -9.93 4.30 20.86
C VAL A 151 -11.23 4.03 21.64
N PRO A 152 -12.39 4.47 21.13
CA PRO A 152 -13.67 4.17 21.77
C PRO A 152 -13.94 2.66 21.76
N LEU A 153 -14.79 2.19 22.67
CA LEU A 153 -15.16 0.77 22.79
C LEU A 153 -13.96 -0.21 22.76
N TYR A 154 -12.83 0.20 23.31
CA TYR A 154 -11.71 -0.71 23.48
C TYR A 154 -12.07 -1.83 24.47
N PRO A 155 -11.76 -3.14 24.19
CA PRO A 155 -10.94 -3.66 23.09
C PRO A 155 -11.76 -4.09 21.85
N ILE A 156 -13.07 -3.87 21.79
CA ILE A 156 -13.96 -4.40 20.76
C ILE A 156 -13.55 -3.94 19.35
N ILE A 157 -13.33 -2.64 19.15
CA ILE A 157 -12.98 -2.10 17.82
C ILE A 157 -11.66 -2.67 17.29
N PRO A 158 -10.54 -2.71 18.04
CA PRO A 158 -9.33 -3.38 17.57
C PRO A 158 -9.52 -4.86 17.26
N ILE A 159 -10.32 -5.59 18.06
CA ILE A 159 -10.57 -7.02 17.83
C ILE A 159 -11.38 -7.22 16.54
N THR A 160 -12.45 -6.46 16.32
CA THR A 160 -13.23 -6.54 15.08
C THR A 160 -12.41 -6.17 13.85
N ALA A 161 -11.51 -5.19 13.96
CA ALA A 161 -10.59 -4.83 12.89
C ALA A 161 -9.57 -5.96 12.59
N ILE A 162 -9.05 -6.65 13.61
CA ILE A 162 -8.18 -7.82 13.45
C ILE A 162 -8.95 -8.96 12.77
N LEU A 163 -10.15 -9.26 13.23
CA LEU A 163 -10.97 -10.33 12.65
C LEU A 163 -11.32 -10.05 11.19
N GLY A 164 -11.78 -8.84 10.89
CA GLY A 164 -12.10 -8.42 9.52
C GLY A 164 -10.87 -8.43 8.61
N GLY A 165 -9.76 -7.86 9.05
CA GLY A 165 -8.51 -7.87 8.29
C GLY A 165 -7.95 -9.29 8.09
N SER A 166 -7.99 -10.12 9.13
CA SER A 166 -7.56 -11.53 9.03
C SER A 166 -8.46 -12.32 8.08
N PHE A 167 -9.77 -12.05 8.07
CA PHE A 167 -10.69 -12.67 7.12
C PHE A 167 -10.30 -12.33 5.67
N VAL A 168 -9.99 -11.07 5.36
CA VAL A 168 -9.55 -10.65 4.02
C VAL A 168 -8.27 -11.38 3.62
N VAL A 169 -7.26 -11.40 4.50
CA VAL A 169 -5.97 -12.08 4.24
C VAL A 169 -6.15 -13.58 4.05
N LEU A 170 -6.93 -14.24 4.92
CA LEU A 170 -7.19 -15.68 4.84
C LEU A 170 -8.02 -16.05 3.61
N ASN A 171 -9.01 -15.23 3.25
CA ASN A 171 -9.81 -15.44 2.05
C ASN A 171 -8.91 -15.42 0.80
N GLN A 172 -8.03 -14.44 0.68
CA GLN A 172 -7.11 -14.35 -0.45
C GLN A 172 -6.11 -15.52 -0.48
N LEU A 173 -5.70 -16.03 0.68
CA LEU A 173 -4.75 -17.13 0.78
C LEU A 173 -5.37 -18.50 0.51
N LEU A 174 -6.63 -18.72 0.93
CA LEU A 174 -7.24 -20.05 0.97
C LEU A 174 -8.34 -20.24 -0.07
N PHE A 175 -9.08 -19.18 -0.44
CA PHE A 175 -10.31 -19.28 -1.21
C PHE A 175 -10.28 -18.56 -2.56
N ALA A 176 -9.27 -17.76 -2.84
CA ALA A 176 -9.19 -16.97 -4.07
C ALA A 176 -8.69 -17.75 -5.30
N GLY A 177 -8.55 -19.09 -5.19
CA GLY A 177 -8.06 -19.97 -6.25
C GLY A 177 -6.54 -20.12 -6.29
N MET A 178 -6.06 -21.21 -6.91
CA MET A 178 -4.64 -21.61 -6.94
C MET A 178 -3.70 -20.47 -7.37
N THR A 179 -4.08 -19.72 -8.41
CA THR A 179 -3.27 -18.62 -8.92
C THR A 179 -3.09 -17.50 -7.91
N ASN A 180 -4.16 -17.06 -7.25
CA ASN A 180 -4.10 -15.99 -6.26
C ASN A 180 -3.42 -16.42 -4.97
N THR A 181 -3.55 -17.70 -4.60
CA THR A 181 -2.78 -18.29 -3.49
C THR A 181 -1.27 -18.24 -3.77
N LEU A 182 -0.83 -18.61 -4.97
CA LEU A 182 0.58 -18.53 -5.37
C LEU A 182 1.10 -17.09 -5.37
N ILE A 183 0.30 -16.15 -5.86
CA ILE A 183 0.60 -14.71 -5.82
C ILE A 183 0.78 -14.22 -4.37
N SER A 184 -0.14 -14.57 -3.49
CA SER A 184 -0.09 -14.19 -2.08
C SER A 184 1.11 -14.80 -1.36
N LEU A 185 1.42 -16.07 -1.62
CA LEU A 185 2.65 -16.71 -1.13
C LEU A 185 3.91 -16.03 -1.66
N GLY A 186 3.91 -15.63 -2.92
CA GLY A 186 4.97 -14.78 -3.51
C GLY A 186 5.15 -13.47 -2.74
N GLY A 187 4.06 -12.81 -2.37
CA GLY A 187 4.07 -11.61 -1.53
C GLY A 187 4.68 -11.84 -0.14
N VAL A 188 4.34 -12.98 0.49
CA VAL A 188 4.96 -13.38 1.77
C VAL A 188 6.46 -13.59 1.60
N VAL A 189 6.89 -14.31 0.57
CA VAL A 189 8.31 -14.56 0.27
C VAL A 189 9.06 -13.25 0.06
N ILE A 190 8.51 -12.32 -0.73
CA ILE A 190 9.10 -11.00 -0.96
C ILE A 190 9.26 -10.24 0.37
N THR A 191 8.25 -10.28 1.22
CA THR A 191 8.31 -9.65 2.55
C THR A 191 9.38 -10.28 3.43
N LEU A 192 9.49 -11.61 3.42
CA LEU A 192 10.50 -12.34 4.18
C LEU A 192 11.94 -12.10 3.67
N ILE A 193 12.13 -11.83 2.38
CA ILE A 193 13.42 -11.41 1.81
C ILE A 193 13.92 -10.10 2.44
N GLY A 194 13.03 -9.27 2.96
CA GLY A 194 13.40 -8.09 3.73
C GLY A 194 14.26 -8.40 4.96
N LEU A 195 14.06 -9.55 5.63
CA LEU A 195 14.85 -9.95 6.81
C LEU A 195 16.33 -10.18 6.50
N PRO A 196 16.72 -11.00 5.51
CA PRO A 196 18.13 -11.13 5.14
C PRO A 196 18.73 -9.83 4.63
N ILE A 197 17.99 -8.99 3.90
CA ILE A 197 18.47 -7.67 3.47
C ILE A 197 18.78 -6.79 4.68
N TYR A 198 17.91 -6.75 5.67
CA TYR A 198 18.13 -6.04 6.93
C TYR A 198 19.38 -6.55 7.65
N ASN A 199 19.55 -7.87 7.78
CA ASN A 199 20.71 -8.47 8.43
C ASN A 199 22.02 -8.15 7.70
N LEU A 200 22.00 -8.12 6.36
CA LEU A 200 23.14 -7.72 5.57
C LEU A 200 23.49 -6.24 5.76
N ALA A 201 22.48 -5.38 5.80
CA ALA A 201 22.66 -3.96 6.07
C ALA A 201 23.28 -3.72 7.46
N GLN A 202 22.81 -4.41 8.50
CA GLN A 202 23.38 -4.33 9.84
C GLN A 202 24.84 -4.82 9.91
N LYS A 203 25.19 -5.89 9.19
CA LYS A 203 26.57 -6.35 9.07
C LYS A 203 27.49 -5.33 8.38
N GLN A 204 26.95 -4.62 7.38
CA GLN A 204 27.69 -3.56 6.69
C GLN A 204 27.98 -2.39 7.64
N VAL A 205 26.98 -1.98 8.42
CA VAL A 205 27.13 -0.92 9.43
C VAL A 205 28.13 -1.31 10.52
N ALA A 206 28.06 -2.54 11.02
CA ALA A 206 28.99 -3.04 12.03
C ALA A 206 30.45 -3.03 11.54
N LYS A 207 30.70 -3.48 10.29
CA LYS A 207 32.03 -3.42 9.68
C LYS A 207 32.56 -2.01 9.50
N GLU A 208 31.69 -1.08 9.18
CA GLU A 208 32.06 0.32 9.01
C GLU A 208 32.48 0.95 10.35
N ASN A 209 31.75 0.67 11.42
CA ASN A 209 32.10 1.14 12.75
C ASN A 209 33.44 0.55 13.24
N ASP A 210 33.68 -0.75 13.04
CA ASP A 210 34.97 -1.40 13.40
C ASP A 210 36.17 -0.81 12.62
N ASN A 211 35.96 -0.40 11.36
CA ASN A 211 36.98 0.28 10.59
C ASN A 211 37.27 1.71 11.09
N LEU A 212 36.25 2.43 11.53
CA LEU A 212 36.40 3.77 12.08
C LEU A 212 37.18 3.74 13.41
N ASP A 213 36.87 2.76 14.27
CA ASP A 213 37.54 2.57 15.56
C ASP A 213 39.02 2.17 15.39
N LYS A 214 39.39 1.52 14.28
CA LYS A 214 40.80 1.16 13.98
C LYS A 214 41.61 2.30 13.37
N THR A 215 40.93 3.35 12.88
CA THR A 215 41.58 4.52 12.26
C THR A 215 41.64 5.75 13.14
N ALA A 216 40.99 5.70 14.30
CA ALA A 216 41.01 6.72 15.36
C ALA A 216 42.05 6.40 16.41
#